data_009b79e2e3908c700856006a260367ab
#
_entry.id   009b79e2e3908c700856006a260367ab
#
_cell.length_a   1.000
_cell.length_b   1.000
_cell.length_c   1.000
_cell.angle_alpha   90.00
_cell.angle_beta   90.00
_cell.angle_gamma   90.00
#
_symmetry.space_group_name_H-M   'P 1'
#
loop_
_entity.id
_entity.type
_entity.pdbx_description
1 polymer ?
#
loop_
_entity_poly.entity_id
_entity_poly.type
_entity_poly.pdbx_seq_one_letter_code
_entity_poly.pdbx_strand_id
1 'polypeptide(L)'
;YFLPFMREIGVDNAKSHPHASRLWAEVYVKTNALIAHINQKLSDFLALHGYRSAVTPATHNFDPARLLSRWSHKHIGFIAGLGTFGLNRLLITKAGCCGRLGSFVTDAEIVPTKRPEQEFCLEKRGVKCSKCADRCPVGVIDPDGNFDRHTCYRILLENDSLYRDLPLTDVCGQCSCEVPCSYGIPISQGVPELP
;
A
#
# COMPACT_ATOMS: atom_id res chain seq x y z
N TYR A 1 -5.11 -9.72 1.37
CA TYR A 1 -5.43 -9.02 2.62
C TYR A 1 -4.64 -7.72 2.76
N PHE A 2 -5.13 -6.83 3.61
CA PHE A 2 -4.48 -5.56 3.95
C PHE A 2 -4.19 -5.53 5.47
N LEU A 3 -3.01 -5.08 5.85
CA LEU A 3 -2.58 -4.86 7.23
C LEU A 3 -2.48 -3.34 7.45
N PRO A 4 -3.50 -2.70 8.03
CA PRO A 4 -3.47 -1.28 8.33
C PRO A 4 -2.46 -1.00 9.43
N PHE A 5 -1.75 0.13 9.32
CA PHE A 5 -0.91 0.62 10.40
C PHE A 5 -1.73 1.42 11.41
N MET A 6 -1.32 1.37 12.67
CA MET A 6 -1.85 2.26 13.70
C MET A 6 -1.59 3.72 13.34
N ARG A 7 -2.50 4.60 13.69
CA ARG A 7 -2.43 6.02 13.32
C ARG A 7 -1.15 6.69 13.79
N GLU A 8 -0.66 6.33 14.96
CA GLU A 8 0.55 6.87 15.58
C GLU A 8 1.78 6.67 14.69
N ILE A 9 1.85 5.54 13.97
CA ILE A 9 2.94 5.22 13.02
C ILE A 9 2.91 6.19 11.84
N GLY A 10 1.73 6.45 11.28
CA GLY A 10 1.58 7.39 10.18
C GLY A 10 1.80 8.84 10.59
N VAL A 11 1.36 9.22 11.80
CA VAL A 11 1.64 10.55 12.38
C VAL A 11 3.14 10.76 12.59
N ASP A 12 3.84 9.76 13.11
CA ASP A 12 5.30 9.80 13.30
C ASP A 12 6.01 9.97 11.95
N ASN A 13 5.65 9.15 10.96
CA ASN A 13 6.22 9.26 9.62
C ASN A 13 5.92 10.62 8.98
N ALA A 14 4.72 11.15 9.18
CA ALA A 14 4.33 12.44 8.65
C ALA A 14 5.17 13.62 9.20
N LYS A 15 5.61 13.53 10.46
CA LYS A 15 6.47 14.53 11.11
C LYS A 15 7.93 14.47 10.63
N SER A 16 8.35 13.34 10.08
CA SER A 16 9.72 13.10 9.60
C SER A 16 9.98 13.60 8.17
N HIS A 17 8.95 14.22 7.52
CA HIS A 17 9.10 14.74 6.15
C HIS A 17 10.40 15.55 5.96
N PRO A 18 11.15 15.38 4.87
CA PRO A 18 10.83 14.64 3.63
C PRO A 18 11.14 13.14 3.67
N HIS A 19 11.88 12.66 4.65
CA HIS A 19 12.29 11.27 4.75
C HIS A 19 11.29 10.40 5.53
N ALA A 20 11.41 9.09 5.37
CA ALA A 20 10.70 8.16 6.22
C ALA A 20 11.25 8.21 7.66
N SER A 21 10.38 8.10 8.66
CA SER A 21 10.83 8.01 10.05
C SER A 21 11.48 6.65 10.37
N ARG A 22 12.30 6.61 11.42
CA ARG A 22 12.87 5.37 11.93
C ARG A 22 11.79 4.34 12.27
N LEU A 23 10.73 4.78 12.94
CA LEU A 23 9.61 3.91 13.29
C LEU A 23 8.94 3.33 12.05
N TRP A 24 8.75 4.14 10.99
CA TRP A 24 8.18 3.66 9.72
C TRP A 24 9.04 2.59 9.06
N ALA A 25 10.36 2.77 9.04
CA ALA A 25 11.31 1.81 8.50
C ALA A 25 11.30 0.49 9.28
N GLU A 26 11.27 0.54 10.62
CA GLU A 26 11.18 -0.65 11.47
C GLU A 26 9.85 -1.40 11.28
N VAL A 27 8.74 -0.67 11.22
CA VAL A 27 7.41 -1.25 10.98
C VAL A 27 7.34 -1.88 9.60
N TYR A 28 7.96 -1.28 8.58
CA TYR A 28 8.06 -1.87 7.25
C TYR A 28 8.73 -3.25 7.29
N VAL A 29 9.90 -3.37 7.93
CA VAL A 29 10.63 -4.63 8.07
C VAL A 29 9.80 -5.67 8.84
N LYS A 30 9.25 -5.29 9.99
CA LYS A 30 8.46 -6.18 10.85
C LYS A 30 7.19 -6.66 10.14
N THR A 31 6.53 -5.77 9.39
CA THR A 31 5.30 -6.14 8.68
C THR A 31 5.58 -7.02 7.46
N ASN A 32 6.72 -6.87 6.79
CA ASN A 32 7.13 -7.81 5.73
C ASN A 32 7.34 -9.22 6.29
N ALA A 33 8.00 -9.34 7.44
CA ALA A 33 8.16 -10.61 8.14
C ALA A 33 6.80 -11.19 8.58
N LEU A 34 5.89 -10.36 9.08
CA LEU A 34 4.54 -10.76 9.46
C LEU A 34 3.74 -11.26 8.24
N ILE A 35 3.83 -10.59 7.09
CA ILE A 35 3.19 -11.04 5.84
C ILE A 35 3.70 -12.42 5.44
N ALA A 36 5.00 -12.64 5.49
CA ALA A 36 5.59 -13.96 5.20
C ALA A 36 5.05 -15.03 6.15
N HIS A 37 5.00 -14.73 7.45
CA HIS A 37 4.46 -15.63 8.46
C HIS A 37 2.97 -15.94 8.25
N ILE A 38 2.14 -14.94 7.99
CA ILE A 38 0.70 -15.12 7.69
C ILE A 38 0.53 -15.99 6.44
N ASN A 39 1.26 -15.71 5.37
CA ASN A 39 1.18 -16.48 4.14
C ASN A 39 1.57 -17.95 4.38
N GLN A 40 2.62 -18.21 5.16
CA GLN A 40 3.01 -19.58 5.50
C GLN A 40 1.91 -20.29 6.30
N LYS A 41 1.37 -19.65 7.33
CA LYS A 41 0.30 -20.23 8.15
C LYS A 41 -0.96 -20.55 7.34
N LEU A 42 -1.34 -19.65 6.43
CA LEU A 42 -2.48 -19.88 5.53
C LEU A 42 -2.19 -21.03 4.54
N SER A 43 -0.96 -21.10 4.02
CA SER A 43 -0.54 -22.17 3.13
C SER A 43 -0.60 -23.52 3.85
N ASP A 44 -0.07 -23.63 5.08
CA ASP A 44 -0.11 -24.82 5.89
C ASP A 44 -1.55 -25.26 6.19
N PHE A 45 -2.41 -24.31 6.57
CA PHE A 45 -3.81 -24.55 6.81
C PHE A 45 -4.54 -25.10 5.57
N LEU A 46 -4.32 -24.50 4.40
CA LEU A 46 -4.91 -24.97 3.15
C LEU A 46 -4.42 -26.37 2.77
N ALA A 47 -3.13 -26.66 2.96
CA ALA A 47 -2.55 -27.95 2.69
C ALA A 47 -3.18 -29.05 3.58
N LEU A 48 -3.45 -28.77 4.85
CA LEU A 48 -4.15 -29.70 5.75
C LEU A 48 -5.58 -30.03 5.28
N HIS A 49 -6.19 -29.14 4.47
CA HIS A 49 -7.52 -29.34 3.88
C HIS A 49 -7.46 -29.82 2.41
N GLY A 50 -6.29 -30.21 1.93
CA GLY A 50 -6.11 -30.78 0.60
C GLY A 50 -5.98 -29.76 -0.53
N TYR A 51 -5.83 -28.47 -0.22
CA TYR A 51 -5.67 -27.39 -1.20
C TYR A 51 -4.21 -27.02 -1.39
N ARG A 52 -3.85 -26.65 -2.63
CA ARG A 52 -2.54 -26.11 -2.96
C ARG A 52 -2.52 -24.59 -2.85
N SER A 53 -1.34 -24.05 -2.59
CA SER A 53 -1.14 -22.60 -2.61
C SER A 53 0.24 -22.25 -3.14
N ALA A 54 0.38 -21.04 -3.66
CA ALA A 54 1.65 -20.43 -4.07
C ALA A 54 1.78 -19.06 -3.40
N VAL A 55 2.90 -18.87 -2.73
CA VAL A 55 3.21 -17.65 -1.97
C VAL A 55 4.19 -16.79 -2.78
N THR A 56 3.93 -15.49 -2.82
CA THR A 56 4.81 -14.50 -3.44
C THR A 56 5.45 -13.64 -2.35
N PRO A 57 6.76 -13.34 -2.43
CA PRO A 57 7.42 -12.43 -1.50
C PRO A 57 6.70 -11.08 -1.42
N ALA A 58 6.69 -10.48 -0.21
CA ALA A 58 6.04 -9.19 0.04
C ALA A 58 6.70 -8.03 -0.72
N THR A 59 7.96 -8.19 -1.12
CA THR A 59 8.75 -7.16 -1.80
C THR A 59 9.83 -7.80 -2.68
N HIS A 60 10.53 -6.99 -3.51
CA HIS A 60 11.67 -7.41 -4.36
C HIS A 60 11.36 -8.46 -5.43
N ASN A 61 10.15 -8.47 -5.94
CA ASN A 61 9.73 -9.31 -7.09
C ASN A 61 9.59 -8.48 -8.37
N PHE A 62 10.36 -7.42 -8.55
CA PHE A 62 10.25 -6.50 -9.67
C PHE A 62 11.57 -6.34 -10.43
N ASP A 63 11.44 -5.93 -11.70
CA ASP A 63 12.55 -5.51 -12.54
C ASP A 63 13.01 -4.10 -12.11
N PRO A 64 14.24 -3.92 -11.57
CA PRO A 64 14.70 -2.64 -11.04
C PRO A 64 14.91 -1.56 -12.13
N ALA A 65 15.17 -1.95 -13.38
CA ALA A 65 15.35 -1.00 -14.48
C ALA A 65 14.00 -0.44 -14.96
N ARG A 66 12.96 -1.27 -14.98
CA ARG A 66 11.62 -0.90 -15.45
C ARG A 66 10.67 -0.53 -14.31
N LEU A 67 11.02 -0.85 -13.07
CA LEU A 67 10.18 -0.75 -11.87
C LEU A 67 8.79 -1.40 -12.05
N LEU A 68 8.79 -2.56 -12.69
CA LEU A 68 7.60 -3.37 -12.97
C LEU A 68 7.75 -4.75 -12.35
N SER A 69 6.77 -5.18 -11.60
CA SER A 69 6.71 -6.54 -11.06
C SER A 69 5.79 -7.43 -11.87
N ARG A 70 6.10 -8.72 -11.92
CA ARG A 70 5.19 -9.75 -12.47
C ARG A 70 4.01 -10.02 -11.53
N TRP A 71 4.18 -9.72 -10.24
CA TRP A 71 3.17 -9.89 -9.21
C TRP A 71 3.14 -8.65 -8.31
N SER A 72 2.06 -7.90 -8.34
CA SER A 72 1.88 -6.69 -7.55
C SER A 72 0.73 -6.87 -6.57
N HIS A 73 1.03 -6.95 -5.28
CA HIS A 73 0.02 -7.14 -4.22
C HIS A 73 -1.10 -6.09 -4.27
N LYS A 74 -0.79 -4.83 -4.62
CA LYS A 74 -1.81 -3.79 -4.75
C LYS A 74 -2.75 -4.01 -5.93
N HIS A 75 -2.25 -4.52 -7.07
CA HIS A 75 -3.10 -4.84 -8.22
C HIS A 75 -3.93 -6.09 -7.96
N ILE A 76 -3.36 -7.10 -7.30
CA ILE A 76 -4.10 -8.27 -6.87
C ILE A 76 -5.18 -7.89 -5.85
N GLY A 77 -4.87 -6.99 -4.90
CA GLY A 77 -5.86 -6.45 -3.96
C GLY A 77 -7.02 -5.74 -4.67
N PHE A 78 -6.73 -4.97 -5.73
CA PHE A 78 -7.77 -4.34 -6.56
C PHE A 78 -8.63 -5.38 -7.27
N ILE A 79 -8.02 -6.38 -7.91
CA ILE A 79 -8.74 -7.48 -8.60
C ILE A 79 -9.62 -8.25 -7.60
N ALA A 80 -9.10 -8.49 -6.39
CA ALA A 80 -9.81 -9.18 -5.31
C ALA A 80 -10.88 -8.33 -4.59
N GLY A 81 -11.15 -7.10 -5.02
CA GLY A 81 -12.23 -6.27 -4.50
C GLY A 81 -11.92 -5.55 -3.18
N LEU A 82 -10.65 -5.46 -2.76
CA LEU A 82 -10.28 -4.81 -1.50
C LEU A 82 -10.44 -3.28 -1.52
N GLY A 83 -10.44 -2.65 -2.69
CA GLY A 83 -10.51 -1.19 -2.80
C GLY A 83 -10.21 -0.67 -4.19
N THR A 84 -9.96 0.64 -4.30
CA THR A 84 -9.65 1.34 -5.55
C THR A 84 -8.34 2.12 -5.44
N PHE A 85 -7.71 2.44 -6.58
CA PHE A 85 -6.45 3.17 -6.59
C PHE A 85 -6.63 4.67 -6.33
N GLY A 86 -5.86 5.22 -5.40
CA GLY A 86 -5.73 6.65 -5.19
C GLY A 86 -4.89 7.36 -6.26
N LEU A 87 -4.90 8.69 -6.21
CA LEU A 87 -3.99 9.54 -6.98
C LEU A 87 -2.53 9.20 -6.70
N ASN A 88 -2.20 8.86 -5.44
CA ASN A 88 -0.88 8.40 -4.99
C ASN A 88 -0.47 6.99 -5.46
N ARG A 89 -1.26 6.36 -6.33
CA ARG A 89 -1.02 5.00 -6.85
C ARG A 89 -1.02 3.89 -5.79
N LEU A 90 -1.50 4.19 -4.59
CA LEU A 90 -1.75 3.19 -3.55
C LEU A 90 -3.18 2.68 -3.63
N LEU A 91 -3.41 1.46 -3.15
CA LEU A 91 -4.75 0.92 -3.01
C LEU A 91 -5.39 1.50 -1.74
N ILE A 92 -6.49 2.21 -1.89
CA ILE A 92 -7.34 2.66 -0.79
C ILE A 92 -8.32 1.54 -0.51
N THR A 93 -8.26 0.96 0.68
CA THR A 93 -9.19 -0.06 1.17
C THR A 93 -10.25 0.58 2.08
N LYS A 94 -11.21 -0.20 2.58
CA LYS A 94 -12.14 0.27 3.64
C LYS A 94 -11.39 0.73 4.91
N ALA A 95 -10.19 0.21 5.17
CA ALA A 95 -9.31 0.62 6.27
C ALA A 95 -8.25 1.65 5.85
N GLY A 96 -8.42 2.29 4.70
CA GLY A 96 -7.48 3.29 4.17
C GLY A 96 -6.34 2.72 3.35
N CYS A 97 -5.29 3.53 3.14
CA CYS A 97 -4.11 3.16 2.37
C CYS A 97 -2.80 3.17 3.19
N CYS A 98 -2.85 3.57 4.47
CA CYS A 98 -1.68 3.56 5.36
C CYS A 98 -1.47 2.15 5.94
N GLY A 99 -0.68 1.33 5.26
CA GLY A 99 -0.45 -0.07 5.63
C GLY A 99 0.25 -0.87 4.55
N ARG A 100 0.18 -2.20 4.67
CA ARG A 100 0.83 -3.14 3.74
C ARG A 100 -0.17 -4.17 3.21
N LEU A 101 0.10 -4.69 2.03
CA LEU A 101 -0.70 -5.72 1.36
C LEU A 101 0.08 -7.03 1.29
N GLY A 102 -0.58 -8.14 1.62
CA GLY A 102 -0.13 -9.48 1.35
C GLY A 102 -1.11 -10.20 0.43
N SER A 103 -0.63 -11.14 -0.36
CA SER A 103 -1.45 -11.99 -1.22
C SER A 103 -0.75 -13.31 -1.52
N PHE A 104 -1.51 -14.31 -1.83
CA PHE A 104 -1.07 -15.62 -2.33
C PHE A 104 -2.16 -16.19 -3.26
N VAL A 105 -1.84 -17.25 -3.98
CA VAL A 105 -2.76 -17.96 -4.86
C VAL A 105 -3.08 -19.32 -4.26
N THR A 106 -4.33 -19.77 -4.39
CA THR A 106 -4.77 -21.11 -3.98
C THR A 106 -5.76 -21.67 -4.99
N ASP A 107 -5.88 -22.98 -5.04
CA ASP A 107 -6.94 -23.71 -5.76
C ASP A 107 -8.17 -23.99 -4.87
N ALA A 108 -8.18 -23.51 -3.62
CA ALA A 108 -9.37 -23.54 -2.78
C ALA A 108 -10.49 -22.68 -3.41
N GLU A 109 -11.69 -23.21 -3.45
CA GLU A 109 -12.85 -22.47 -3.91
C GLU A 109 -13.25 -21.42 -2.88
N ILE A 110 -13.05 -20.15 -3.23
CA ILE A 110 -13.36 -18.99 -2.39
C ILE A 110 -14.36 -18.10 -3.14
N VAL A 111 -15.46 -17.75 -2.48
CA VAL A 111 -16.45 -16.82 -3.05
C VAL A 111 -15.79 -15.46 -3.30
N PRO A 112 -15.78 -14.97 -4.55
CA PRO A 112 -15.14 -13.70 -4.88
C PRO A 112 -15.83 -12.51 -4.21
N THR A 113 -15.04 -11.60 -3.67
CA THR A 113 -15.55 -10.31 -3.18
C THR A 113 -15.90 -9.41 -4.37
N LYS A 114 -17.12 -8.83 -4.38
CA LYS A 114 -17.52 -7.86 -5.39
C LYS A 114 -16.62 -6.62 -5.33
N ARG A 115 -16.08 -6.19 -6.45
CA ARG A 115 -15.29 -4.97 -6.52
C ARG A 115 -16.16 -3.74 -6.22
N PRO A 116 -15.60 -2.71 -5.55
CA PRO A 116 -16.30 -1.44 -5.37
C PRO A 116 -16.76 -0.85 -6.70
N GLU A 117 -18.00 -0.38 -6.76
CA GLU A 117 -18.55 0.29 -7.96
C GLU A 117 -18.08 1.74 -8.07
N GLN A 118 -17.70 2.34 -6.95
CA GLN A 118 -17.27 3.73 -6.88
C GLN A 118 -15.79 3.83 -6.48
N GLU A 119 -15.13 4.85 -6.98
CA GLU A 119 -13.77 5.19 -6.58
C GLU A 119 -13.73 5.67 -5.11
N PHE A 120 -12.73 5.19 -4.34
CA PHE A 120 -12.55 5.63 -2.96
C PHE A 120 -11.78 6.96 -2.86
N CYS A 121 -10.97 7.28 -3.87
CA CYS A 121 -10.22 8.53 -3.93
C CYS A 121 -11.16 9.72 -4.21
N LEU A 122 -11.10 10.77 -3.39
CA LEU A 122 -11.90 11.99 -3.58
C LEU A 122 -11.66 12.62 -4.96
N GLU A 123 -10.38 12.81 -5.34
CA GLU A 123 -10.01 13.40 -6.64
C GLU A 123 -10.65 12.64 -7.80
N LYS A 124 -10.59 11.31 -7.78
CA LYS A 124 -11.19 10.47 -8.81
C LYS A 124 -12.72 10.45 -8.79
N ARG A 125 -13.34 10.91 -7.71
CA ARG A 125 -14.78 11.13 -7.62
C ARG A 125 -15.19 12.57 -8.03
N GLY A 126 -14.25 13.37 -8.53
CA GLY A 126 -14.49 14.75 -8.90
C GLY A 126 -14.51 15.73 -7.73
N VAL A 127 -14.08 15.31 -6.54
CA VAL A 127 -13.93 16.16 -5.35
C VAL A 127 -12.46 16.55 -5.20
N LYS A 128 -12.15 17.82 -5.40
CA LYS A 128 -10.78 18.35 -5.35
C LYS A 128 -10.04 17.91 -4.08
N CYS A 129 -8.95 17.16 -4.24
CA CYS A 129 -8.11 16.66 -3.17
C CYS A 129 -6.69 16.36 -3.65
N SER A 130 -5.76 17.26 -3.43
CA SER A 130 -4.34 17.08 -3.78
C SER A 130 -3.45 16.66 -2.59
N LYS A 131 -4.01 16.29 -1.43
CA LYS A 131 -3.26 16.13 -0.18
C LYS A 131 -2.09 15.16 -0.26
N CYS A 132 -2.21 14.07 -1.01
CA CYS A 132 -1.09 13.15 -1.22
C CYS A 132 0.00 13.73 -2.14
N ALA A 133 -0.37 14.61 -3.09
CA ALA A 133 0.59 15.34 -3.92
C ALA A 133 1.34 16.39 -3.08
N ASP A 134 0.61 17.15 -2.25
CA ASP A 134 1.19 18.16 -1.33
C ASP A 134 2.22 17.53 -0.37
N ARG A 135 2.00 16.26 -0.01
CA ARG A 135 2.89 15.51 0.88
C ARG A 135 4.02 14.75 0.18
N CYS A 136 4.03 14.70 -1.15
CA CYS A 136 5.07 13.99 -1.88
C CYS A 136 6.41 14.74 -1.79
N PRO A 137 7.46 14.18 -1.13
CA PRO A 137 8.71 14.90 -0.92
C PRO A 137 9.49 15.20 -2.21
N VAL A 138 9.13 14.50 -3.28
CA VAL A 138 9.78 14.65 -4.61
C VAL A 138 8.81 15.11 -5.70
N GLY A 139 7.58 15.51 -5.33
CA GLY A 139 6.62 16.16 -6.22
C GLY A 139 6.16 15.34 -7.43
N VAL A 140 6.19 14.01 -7.35
CA VAL A 140 5.90 13.14 -8.51
C VAL A 140 4.44 12.74 -8.66
N ILE A 141 3.57 13.18 -7.77
CA ILE A 141 2.13 12.90 -7.83
C ILE A 141 1.45 14.10 -8.47
N ASP A 142 1.00 13.93 -9.70
CA ASP A 142 0.31 14.95 -10.46
C ASP A 142 -1.20 14.69 -10.43
N PRO A 143 -2.05 15.70 -10.11
CA PRO A 143 -3.50 15.62 -10.23
C PRO A 143 -3.97 15.19 -11.63
N ASP A 144 -3.27 15.57 -12.69
CA ASP A 144 -3.57 15.16 -14.07
C ASP A 144 -3.24 13.69 -14.36
N GLY A 145 -2.75 12.96 -13.36
CA GLY A 145 -2.55 11.52 -13.42
C GLY A 145 -1.16 11.07 -13.86
N ASN A 146 -0.20 11.97 -14.08
CA ASN A 146 1.19 11.60 -14.30
C ASN A 146 1.83 11.11 -12.99
N PHE A 147 2.81 10.23 -13.12
CA PHE A 147 3.56 9.71 -11.98
C PHE A 147 4.95 9.23 -12.40
N ASP A 148 5.99 9.94 -11.99
CA ASP A 148 7.36 9.51 -12.21
C ASP A 148 7.80 8.49 -11.15
N ARG A 149 7.73 7.21 -11.54
CA ARG A 149 8.10 6.09 -10.68
C ARG A 149 9.60 6.05 -10.35
N HIS A 150 10.46 6.51 -11.27
CA HIS A 150 11.90 6.49 -11.06
C HIS A 150 12.33 7.53 -10.03
N THR A 151 11.81 8.74 -10.10
CA THR A 151 12.03 9.77 -9.07
C THR A 151 11.44 9.35 -7.72
N CYS A 152 10.24 8.72 -7.69
CA CYS A 152 9.71 8.12 -6.47
C CYS A 152 10.65 7.04 -5.91
N TYR A 153 11.20 6.17 -6.75
CA TYR A 153 12.09 5.09 -6.29
C TYR A 153 13.41 5.62 -5.71
N ARG A 154 13.94 6.71 -6.24
CA ARG A 154 15.16 7.33 -5.68
C ARG A 154 15.02 7.70 -4.21
N ILE A 155 13.92 8.35 -3.80
CA ILE A 155 13.70 8.69 -2.38
C ILE A 155 13.54 7.43 -1.51
N LEU A 156 13.05 6.31 -2.06
CA LEU A 156 13.02 5.04 -1.33
C LEU A 156 14.42 4.53 -1.04
N LEU A 157 15.34 4.59 -2.03
CA LEU A 157 16.73 4.19 -1.86
C LEU A 157 17.53 5.15 -0.95
N GLU A 158 17.22 6.44 -1.00
CA GLU A 158 17.79 7.42 -0.06
C GLU A 158 17.40 7.07 1.38
N ASN A 159 16.12 6.74 1.63
CA ASN A 159 15.65 6.31 2.95
C ASN A 159 16.32 5.00 3.39
N ASP A 160 16.51 4.03 2.50
CA ASP A 160 17.27 2.81 2.79
C ASP A 160 18.69 3.13 3.27
N SER A 161 19.34 4.09 2.64
CA SER A 161 20.70 4.52 3.00
C SER A 161 20.81 5.17 4.39
N LEU A 162 19.71 5.71 4.93
CA LEU A 162 19.67 6.31 6.27
C LEU A 162 19.61 5.25 7.39
N TYR A 163 19.11 4.05 7.11
CA TYR A 163 18.85 3.01 8.12
C TYR A 163 19.66 1.75 7.85
N ARG A 164 20.97 1.89 7.63
CA ARG A 164 21.92 0.80 7.28
C ARG A 164 22.03 -0.31 8.31
N ASP A 165 21.57 -0.07 9.52
CA ASP A 165 21.52 -1.05 10.61
C ASP A 165 20.24 -1.92 10.55
N LEU A 166 19.28 -1.58 9.71
CA LEU A 166 18.09 -2.38 9.42
C LEU A 166 18.32 -3.23 8.14
N PRO A 167 17.55 -4.32 7.96
CA PRO A 167 17.40 -4.93 6.65
C PRO A 167 16.87 -3.89 5.65
N LEU A 168 16.86 -4.25 4.36
CA LEU A 168 16.39 -3.36 3.29
C LEU A 168 15.12 -2.58 3.67
N THR A 169 15.20 -1.24 3.62
CA THR A 169 14.18 -0.28 4.01
C THR A 169 13.87 0.72 2.89
N ASP A 170 13.73 0.21 1.65
CA ASP A 170 13.34 0.99 0.48
C ASP A 170 11.89 1.49 0.60
N VAL A 171 11.66 2.43 1.46
CA VAL A 171 10.34 2.89 1.91
C VAL A 171 10.29 4.42 2.03
N CYS A 172 9.11 5.02 1.84
CA CYS A 172 8.85 6.43 2.09
C CYS A 172 7.53 6.61 2.86
N GLY A 173 6.39 6.24 2.26
CA GLY A 173 5.07 6.31 2.88
C GLY A 173 4.49 7.71 3.07
N GLN A 174 5.20 8.80 2.76
CA GLN A 174 4.73 10.17 3.00
C GLN A 174 3.37 10.47 2.38
N CYS A 175 3.13 10.02 1.15
CA CYS A 175 1.87 10.22 0.43
C CYS A 175 0.67 9.39 0.96
N SER A 176 0.89 8.52 1.96
CA SER A 176 -0.16 7.72 2.61
C SER A 176 -0.41 8.13 4.07
N CYS A 177 0.40 9.04 4.61
CA CYS A 177 0.36 9.43 6.01
C CYS A 177 -0.33 10.78 6.19
N GLU A 178 -1.31 10.87 7.12
CA GLU A 178 -2.06 12.08 7.45
C GLU A 178 -2.69 12.76 6.21
N VAL A 179 -3.19 11.93 5.28
CA VAL A 179 -4.04 12.34 4.16
C VAL A 179 -5.45 11.79 4.35
N PRO A 180 -6.49 12.34 3.71
CA PRO A 180 -7.89 11.94 3.95
C PRO A 180 -8.17 10.44 3.83
N CYS A 181 -7.41 9.73 2.98
CA CYS A 181 -7.56 8.29 2.75
C CYS A 181 -6.56 7.43 3.55
N SER A 182 -5.86 7.97 4.56
CA SER A 182 -4.86 7.21 5.32
C SER A 182 -5.46 6.02 6.07
N TYR A 183 -6.58 6.24 6.77
CA TYR A 183 -7.13 5.30 7.75
C TYR A 183 -8.60 4.92 7.48
N GLY A 184 -9.08 5.15 6.28
CA GLY A 184 -10.44 4.82 5.86
C GLY A 184 -10.77 5.38 4.49
N ILE A 185 -12.02 5.16 4.06
CA ILE A 185 -12.53 5.80 2.86
C ILE A 185 -12.78 7.28 3.19
N PRO A 186 -12.19 8.24 2.44
CA PRO A 186 -12.36 9.64 2.77
C PRO A 186 -13.79 10.12 2.52
N ILE A 187 -14.33 10.85 3.49
CA ILE A 187 -15.65 11.50 3.42
C ILE A 187 -15.42 12.94 3.01
N SER A 188 -16.23 13.46 2.09
CA SER A 188 -16.33 14.90 1.80
C SER A 188 -17.69 15.40 2.22
N GLN A 189 -17.76 16.64 2.74
CA GLN A 189 -19.04 17.27 3.03
C GLN A 189 -19.86 17.36 1.73
N GLY A 190 -21.11 16.85 1.75
CA GLY A 190 -22.03 16.88 0.60
C GLY A 190 -21.91 15.71 -0.39
N VAL A 191 -21.04 14.74 -0.18
CA VAL A 191 -21.02 13.48 -0.95
C VAL A 191 -21.61 12.36 -0.09
N PRO A 192 -22.56 11.57 -0.60
CA PRO A 192 -23.14 10.45 0.15
C PRO A 192 -22.06 9.50 0.67
N GLU A 193 -22.25 8.98 1.89
CA GLU A 193 -21.42 7.89 2.40
C GLU A 193 -21.54 6.68 1.48
N LEU A 194 -20.41 6.03 1.26
CA LEU A 194 -20.38 4.78 0.48
C LEU A 194 -20.96 3.64 1.33
N PRO A 195 -21.79 2.78 0.77
CA PRO A 195 -22.42 1.66 1.47
C PRO A 195 -21.42 0.62 1.99
#